data_3f38e175979d85c462faec6bcab16da5
#
_entry.id   3f38e175979d85c462faec6bcab16da5
#
_cell.length_a   1.000
_cell.length_b   1.000
_cell.length_c   1.000
_cell.angle_alpha   90.00
_cell.angle_beta   90.00
_cell.angle_gamma   90.00
#
_symmetry.space_group_name_H-M   'P 1'
#
loop_
_entity.id
_entity.type
_entity.pdbx_description
1 polymer ?
#
loop_
_entity_poly.entity_id
_entity_poly.type
_entity_poly.pdbx_seq_one_letter_code
_entity_poly.pdbx_strand_id
1 'polypeptide(L)'
;MNMHEKIKARAKELRSYTAENLPKMVKTKSYSSQEEDVARLIVTLLEEAGFDEVYIDGLGSVIGRVGNGPKKLAFDAHIDTVEVGNPDLWNFDPFSGEIKDGIVYGRGASD
;
A
#
# COMPACT_ATOMS: atom_id res chain seq x y z
N MET A 1 -25.91 -16.34 1.42
CA MET A 1 -24.97 -15.28 0.94
C MET A 1 -24.04 -15.88 -0.11
N ASN A 2 -24.07 -15.38 -1.30
CA ASN A 2 -23.19 -15.83 -2.38
C ASN A 2 -21.75 -15.31 -2.20
N MET A 3 -20.81 -15.79 -3.02
CA MET A 3 -19.39 -15.43 -2.89
C MET A 3 -19.15 -13.92 -3.05
N HIS A 4 -19.85 -13.28 -3.99
CA HIS A 4 -19.76 -11.84 -4.22
C HIS A 4 -20.17 -11.04 -2.97
N GLU A 5 -21.25 -11.42 -2.33
CA GLU A 5 -21.73 -10.77 -1.10
C GLU A 5 -20.75 -10.96 0.07
N LYS A 6 -20.16 -12.14 0.20
CA LYS A 6 -19.14 -12.43 1.21
C LYS A 6 -17.89 -11.55 1.03
N ILE A 7 -17.40 -11.44 -0.21
CA ILE A 7 -16.26 -10.58 -0.54
C ILE A 7 -16.57 -9.12 -0.21
N LYS A 8 -17.74 -8.64 -0.62
CA LYS A 8 -18.18 -7.26 -0.38
C LYS A 8 -18.34 -6.95 1.11
N ALA A 9 -18.87 -7.86 1.88
CA ALA A 9 -19.00 -7.73 3.32
C ALA A 9 -17.62 -7.67 3.98
N ARG A 10 -16.70 -8.57 3.59
CA ARG A 10 -15.33 -8.59 4.13
C ARG A 10 -14.54 -7.32 3.78
N ALA A 11 -14.70 -6.81 2.56
CA ALA A 11 -14.07 -5.55 2.16
C ALA A 11 -14.55 -4.37 3.02
N LYS A 12 -15.83 -4.34 3.39
CA LYS A 12 -16.36 -3.32 4.31
C LYS A 12 -15.77 -3.42 5.72
N GLU A 13 -15.61 -4.65 6.24
CA GLU A 13 -14.98 -4.88 7.55
C GLU A 13 -13.52 -4.41 7.58
N LEU A 14 -12.80 -4.54 6.46
CA LEU A 14 -11.40 -4.16 6.33
C LEU A 14 -11.18 -2.67 5.97
N ARG A 15 -12.24 -1.88 5.90
CA ARG A 15 -12.14 -0.46 5.50
C ARG A 15 -11.18 0.33 6.41
N SER A 16 -11.31 0.17 7.72
CA SER A 16 -10.41 0.84 8.68
C SER A 16 -8.98 0.37 8.55
N TYR A 17 -8.75 -0.93 8.35
CA TYR A 17 -7.43 -1.48 8.11
C TYR A 17 -6.75 -0.81 6.90
N THR A 18 -7.46 -0.68 5.78
CA THR A 18 -6.95 0.01 4.58
C THR A 18 -6.68 1.48 4.86
N ALA A 19 -7.60 2.17 5.53
CA ALA A 19 -7.46 3.58 5.89
C ALA A 19 -6.29 3.86 6.85
N GLU A 20 -5.93 2.91 7.71
CA GLU A 20 -4.80 3.03 8.62
C GLU A 20 -3.45 2.74 7.97
N ASN A 21 -3.41 1.85 6.98
CA ASN A 21 -2.16 1.41 6.35
C ASN A 21 -1.73 2.28 5.17
N LEU A 22 -2.66 2.83 4.38
CA LEU A 22 -2.31 3.74 3.29
C LEU A 22 -1.51 4.96 3.75
N PRO A 23 -1.88 5.66 4.85
CA PRO A 23 -1.08 6.77 5.38
C PRO A 23 0.35 6.40 5.74
N LYS A 24 0.60 5.19 6.20
CA LYS A 24 1.96 4.72 6.52
C LYS A 24 2.85 4.72 5.28
N MET A 25 2.30 4.27 4.15
CA MET A 25 2.99 4.29 2.86
C MET A 25 3.17 5.72 2.34
N VAL A 26 2.15 6.57 2.44
CA VAL A 26 2.22 7.99 2.04
C VAL A 26 3.29 8.75 2.81
N LYS A 27 3.44 8.48 4.11
CA LYS A 27 4.49 9.06 4.97
C LYS A 27 5.90 8.60 4.61
N THR A 28 6.02 7.48 3.91
CA THR A 28 7.29 6.89 3.53
C THR A 28 7.62 7.30 2.10
N LYS A 29 8.53 8.25 1.95
CA LYS A 29 8.96 8.77 0.66
C LYS A 29 9.50 7.66 -0.24
N SER A 30 9.00 7.55 -1.46
CA SER A 30 9.32 6.45 -2.38
C SER A 30 9.48 6.93 -3.83
N TYR A 31 10.36 7.89 -4.05
CA TYR A 31 10.67 8.32 -5.42
C TYR A 31 11.27 7.17 -6.23
N SER A 32 11.07 7.21 -7.55
CA SER A 32 11.60 6.19 -8.47
C SER A 32 13.08 5.97 -8.24
N SER A 33 13.50 4.71 -8.16
CA SER A 33 14.86 4.25 -7.79
C SER A 33 15.26 4.52 -6.33
N GLN A 34 14.33 4.92 -5.46
CA GLN A 34 14.54 5.18 -4.03
C GLN A 34 13.43 4.53 -3.19
N GLU A 35 12.99 3.33 -3.59
CA GLU A 35 11.82 2.66 -3.02
C GLU A 35 12.17 1.73 -1.84
N GLU A 36 13.42 1.67 -1.40
CA GLU A 36 13.86 0.71 -0.35
C GLU A 36 13.04 0.82 0.94
N ASP A 37 12.80 2.03 1.42
CA ASP A 37 12.09 2.24 2.68
C ASP A 37 10.63 1.80 2.60
N VAL A 38 9.93 2.14 1.51
CA VAL A 38 8.54 1.70 1.31
C VAL A 38 8.47 0.19 1.08
N ALA A 39 9.45 -0.40 0.39
CA ALA A 39 9.50 -1.85 0.21
C ALA A 39 9.65 -2.57 1.56
N ARG A 40 10.52 -2.10 2.44
CA ARG A 40 10.68 -2.65 3.80
C ARG A 40 9.41 -2.48 4.65
N LEU A 41 8.74 -1.33 4.55
CA LEU A 41 7.45 -1.11 5.20
C LEU A 41 6.39 -2.11 4.71
N ILE A 42 6.29 -2.31 3.40
CA ILE A 42 5.33 -3.26 2.81
C ILE A 42 5.62 -4.69 3.27
N VAL A 43 6.89 -5.10 3.33
CA VAL A 43 7.27 -6.41 3.89
C VAL A 43 6.69 -6.57 5.30
N THR A 44 6.90 -5.58 6.17
CA THR A 44 6.35 -5.60 7.54
C THR A 44 4.83 -5.71 7.55
N LEU A 45 4.14 -4.92 6.72
CA LEU A 45 2.68 -4.95 6.64
C LEU A 45 2.14 -6.30 6.15
N LEU A 46 2.80 -6.93 5.19
CA LEU A 46 2.41 -8.25 4.68
C LEU A 46 2.67 -9.36 5.71
N GLU A 47 3.79 -9.29 6.43
CA GLU A 47 4.08 -10.22 7.53
C GLU A 47 3.05 -10.09 8.66
N GLU A 48 2.73 -8.87 9.08
CA GLU A 48 1.69 -8.60 10.09
C GLU A 48 0.30 -9.07 9.63
N ALA A 49 0.01 -9.00 8.33
CA ALA A 49 -1.24 -9.49 7.76
C ALA A 49 -1.31 -11.03 7.70
N GLY A 50 -0.21 -11.73 7.98
CA GLY A 50 -0.16 -13.18 8.03
C GLY A 50 0.06 -13.85 6.67
N PHE A 51 0.74 -13.20 5.74
CA PHE A 51 1.13 -13.82 4.46
C PHE A 51 2.05 -15.03 4.72
N ASP A 52 1.89 -16.08 3.93
CA ASP A 52 2.67 -17.33 4.08
C ASP A 52 4.12 -17.17 3.65
N GLU A 53 4.39 -16.29 2.72
CA GLU A 53 5.74 -15.97 2.26
C GLU A 53 5.82 -14.48 1.88
N VAL A 54 6.87 -13.80 2.33
CA VAL A 54 7.14 -12.40 1.98
C VAL A 54 8.65 -12.25 1.77
N TYR A 55 9.05 -11.67 0.65
CA TYR A 55 10.45 -11.36 0.36
C TYR A 55 10.60 -10.21 -0.63
N ILE A 56 11.81 -9.67 -0.69
CA ILE A 56 12.21 -8.69 -1.71
C ILE A 56 13.09 -9.44 -2.71
N ASP A 57 12.74 -9.39 -3.99
CA ASP A 57 13.51 -10.04 -5.05
C ASP A 57 14.77 -9.24 -5.46
N GLY A 58 15.53 -9.77 -6.42
CA GLY A 58 16.76 -9.15 -6.89
C GLY A 58 16.58 -7.80 -7.62
N LEU A 59 15.36 -7.44 -7.98
CA LEU A 59 15.01 -6.16 -8.62
C LEU A 59 14.45 -5.13 -7.61
N GLY A 60 14.26 -5.54 -6.35
CA GLY A 60 13.67 -4.69 -5.32
C GLY A 60 12.15 -4.80 -5.21
N SER A 61 11.51 -5.69 -5.95
CA SER A 61 10.07 -5.91 -5.86
C SER A 61 9.72 -6.67 -4.59
N VAL A 62 8.66 -6.25 -3.91
CA VAL A 62 8.11 -7.00 -2.77
C VAL A 62 7.16 -8.07 -3.30
N ILE A 63 7.42 -9.30 -2.92
CA ILE A 63 6.61 -10.46 -3.29
C ILE A 63 5.95 -11.02 -2.03
N GLY A 64 4.64 -11.16 -2.06
CA GLY A 64 3.86 -11.80 -1.00
C GLY A 64 3.00 -12.91 -1.56
N ARG A 65 2.92 -14.03 -0.86
CA ARG A 65 2.09 -15.18 -1.25
C ARG A 65 1.18 -15.60 -0.11
N VAL A 66 -0.06 -15.92 -0.47
CA VAL A 66 -1.05 -16.51 0.41
C VAL A 66 -1.57 -17.80 -0.23
N GLY A 67 -1.55 -18.87 0.53
CA GLY A 67 -2.06 -20.18 0.11
C GLY A 67 -1.10 -20.98 -0.75
N ASN A 68 -1.54 -22.20 -1.08
CA ASN A 68 -0.81 -23.21 -1.83
C ASN A 68 -1.67 -23.95 -2.85
N GLY A 69 -2.79 -23.36 -3.26
CA GLY A 69 -3.69 -23.99 -4.21
C GLY A 69 -3.05 -24.18 -5.60
N PRO A 70 -3.61 -25.05 -6.42
CA PRO A 70 -3.09 -25.33 -7.77
C PRO A 70 -3.29 -24.18 -8.74
N LYS A 71 -4.26 -23.30 -8.49
CA LYS A 71 -4.51 -22.09 -9.29
C LYS A 71 -3.84 -20.91 -8.60
N LYS A 72 -3.13 -20.12 -9.38
CA LYS A 72 -2.46 -18.90 -8.91
C LYS A 72 -3.14 -17.68 -9.50
N LEU A 73 -3.44 -16.70 -8.64
CA LEU A 73 -3.91 -15.38 -9.04
C LEU A 73 -2.85 -14.37 -8.61
N ALA A 74 -2.37 -13.57 -9.55
CA ALA A 74 -1.37 -12.54 -9.28
C ALA A 74 -2.00 -11.15 -9.33
N PHE A 75 -1.64 -10.32 -8.38
CA PHE A 75 -1.90 -8.88 -8.36
C PHE A 75 -0.56 -8.17 -8.45
N ASP A 76 -0.50 -7.13 -9.25
CA ASP A 76 0.69 -6.33 -9.47
C ASP A 76 0.36 -4.85 -9.34
N ALA A 77 1.24 -4.09 -8.68
CA ALA A 77 1.10 -2.65 -8.53
C ALA A 77 2.47 -2.01 -8.32
N HIS A 78 2.67 -0.80 -8.83
CA HIS A 78 3.88 -0.03 -8.56
C HIS A 78 3.86 0.55 -7.13
N ILE A 79 5.03 0.82 -6.58
CA ILE A 79 5.23 1.39 -5.24
C ILE A 79 6.00 2.71 -5.26
N ASP A 80 6.54 3.10 -6.40
CA ASP A 80 7.20 4.38 -6.55
C ASP A 80 6.19 5.52 -6.79
N THR A 81 6.60 6.71 -6.42
CA THR A 81 5.85 7.95 -6.66
C THR A 81 6.74 8.96 -7.37
N VAL A 82 6.11 9.93 -8.04
CA VAL A 82 6.83 11.05 -8.64
C VAL A 82 7.17 12.11 -7.59
N GLU A 83 8.17 12.92 -7.88
CA GLU A 83 8.56 14.04 -7.02
C GLU A 83 7.41 15.04 -6.82
N VAL A 84 7.42 15.73 -5.69
CA VAL A 84 6.36 16.68 -5.32
C VAL A 84 6.43 17.99 -6.10
N GLY A 85 7.52 18.25 -6.82
CA GLY A 85 7.73 19.52 -7.51
C GLY A 85 8.00 20.67 -6.54
N ASN A 86 7.38 21.83 -6.77
CA ASN A 86 7.52 22.98 -5.88
C ASN A 86 6.64 22.80 -4.63
N PRO A 87 7.22 22.61 -3.42
CA PRO A 87 6.45 22.43 -2.19
C PRO A 87 5.54 23.62 -1.86
N ASP A 88 5.87 24.82 -2.29
CA ASP A 88 5.09 26.03 -2.02
C ASP A 88 3.71 26.04 -2.70
N LEU A 89 3.51 25.18 -3.71
CA LEU A 89 2.25 25.00 -4.39
C LEU A 89 1.30 24.02 -3.69
N TRP A 90 1.77 23.33 -2.65
CA TRP A 90 0.96 22.42 -1.87
C TRP A 90 0.30 23.13 -0.69
N ASN A 91 -0.99 22.85 -0.45
CA ASN A 91 -1.74 23.39 0.69
C ASN A 91 -1.53 22.61 1.98
N PHE A 92 -0.76 21.53 1.95
CA PHE A 92 -0.44 20.63 3.05
C PHE A 92 0.90 19.96 2.79
N ASP A 93 1.48 19.31 3.80
CA ASP A 93 2.70 18.52 3.63
C ASP A 93 2.44 17.32 2.69
N PRO A 94 3.15 17.22 1.54
CA PRO A 94 2.99 16.11 0.60
C PRO A 94 3.18 14.71 1.19
N PHE A 95 3.87 14.59 2.31
CA PHE A 95 4.12 13.33 3.01
C PHE A 95 3.38 13.22 4.34
N SER A 96 2.33 14.02 4.54
CA SER A 96 1.57 14.02 5.81
C SER A 96 0.84 12.73 6.08
N GLY A 97 0.26 12.10 5.06
CA GLY A 97 -0.63 10.97 5.25
C GLY A 97 -1.82 11.31 6.14
N GLU A 98 -2.20 12.58 6.23
CA GLU A 98 -3.32 13.03 7.06
C GLU A 98 -4.64 12.45 6.53
N ILE A 99 -5.49 12.01 7.46
CA ILE A 99 -6.87 11.64 7.14
C ILE A 99 -7.77 12.73 7.69
N LYS A 100 -8.53 13.38 6.81
CA LYS A 100 -9.48 14.41 7.17
C LYS A 100 -10.73 14.29 6.31
N ASP A 101 -11.90 14.27 6.95
CA ASP A 101 -13.20 14.15 6.29
C ASP A 101 -13.29 12.94 5.33
N GLY A 102 -12.66 11.82 5.69
CA GLY A 102 -12.64 10.60 4.90
C GLY A 102 -11.68 10.62 3.70
N ILE A 103 -10.80 11.62 3.63
CA ILE A 103 -9.81 11.79 2.55
C ILE A 103 -8.41 11.60 3.10
N VAL A 104 -7.60 10.80 2.41
CA VAL A 104 -6.16 10.64 2.70
C VAL A 104 -5.39 11.64 1.85
N TYR A 105 -4.59 12.47 2.51
CA TYR A 105 -3.79 13.52 1.86
C TYR A 105 -2.34 13.11 1.73
N GLY A 106 -1.79 13.29 0.55
CA GLY A 106 -0.36 13.14 0.31
C GLY A 106 0.00 12.66 -1.09
N ARG A 107 1.29 12.77 -1.42
CA ARG A 107 1.86 12.25 -2.66
C ARG A 107 1.69 10.73 -2.69
N GLY A 108 1.13 10.19 -3.77
CA GLY A 108 0.90 8.76 -3.92
C GLY A 108 -0.37 8.24 -3.27
N ALA A 109 -1.20 9.09 -2.67
CA ALA A 109 -2.45 8.66 -2.04
C ALA A 109 -3.49 8.14 -3.04
N SER A 110 -3.44 8.61 -4.27
CA SER A 110 -4.35 8.20 -5.36
C SER A 110 -3.65 7.37 -6.45
N ASP A 111 -2.32 7.44 -6.53
CA ASP A 111 -1.55 6.73 -7.54
C ASP A 111 -0.14 6.39 -7.06
#